data_5d741f6344f7683900db3c2037e95d8d
#
_entry.id   5d741f6344f7683900db3c2037e95d8d
#
_cell.length_a   1.000
_cell.length_b   1.000
_cell.length_c   1.000
_cell.angle_alpha   90.00
_cell.angle_beta   90.00
_cell.angle_gamma   90.00
#
_symmetry.space_group_name_H-M   'P 1'
#
loop_
_entity.id
_entity.type
_entity.pdbx_description
1 polymer ?
#
loop_
_entity_poly.entity_id
_entity_poly.type
_entity_poly.pdbx_seq_one_letter_code
_entity_poly.pdbx_strand_id
1 'polypeptide(L)'
;MVAMFCYEGVTKPRDGCDWVVVFSAVTCIHIARALYSLSHFSLMPFAPRSLGTTAGAVLGMMAAAVGSLATLTIAPLAAQSGPAARAAGAASVATTPVSTTRPTLVVFLTIDQMRAEYLDRYQSQWTGGFARLAKGGAVFTNAYHDHATTETAPGHAATLSGRFPRSTGIVLNNLGVGDSAAPLVGGIGDGASPKRFRGTTLVDWLAARDARSKTLSISRKDRAAILPVGRSKASVFWYVSDGRFTTSTYYADTLPTWLVEFNARREPQRYIGKAWTPLLPDSAYAEPDSVMYEAGGTDFVFPHTVSTDTTKAVASLPAFPMMDDVTLDAAMAGLTAMHLGVGPATDVLAISLSTTDAVGHKYGPDSKEIHDQLLRVDRALGVFLDSLYKVRDGSRIIIALTADHGVQALPEVAITREHRIVQRVDLSGLALEYQRALAPRGVPAAAFDLNESILMIDRPAFAAAHVDADSVITAFAEAAKARPGVQRVDWVRKLASEDTVNDATARRWAHAIPADMPAELVISLVPGNIWGSDVSAHHGGPSDLDAHVPVIFYGASFKAGRYDGVARVVDMAPTLAAVLGVTPGEPVDGVVLTAALR
;
A
#
# COMPACT_ATOMS: atom_id res chain seq x y z
N MET A 1 -27.98 -31.99 2.56
CA MET A 1 -29.18 -31.30 3.06
C MET A 1 -29.41 -30.13 2.11
N VAL A 2 -30.34 -30.30 1.17
CA VAL A 2 -30.60 -29.31 0.11
C VAL A 2 -31.63 -28.34 0.66
N ALA A 3 -31.28 -27.08 0.83
CA ALA A 3 -32.21 -26.03 1.19
C ALA A 3 -32.88 -25.51 -0.08
N MET A 4 -34.18 -25.73 -0.23
CA MET A 4 -35.02 -25.11 -1.26
C MET A 4 -35.34 -23.66 -0.82
N PHE A 5 -34.90 -22.69 -1.59
CA PHE A 5 -35.42 -21.32 -1.51
C PHE A 5 -36.60 -21.16 -2.48
N CYS A 6 -37.76 -20.92 -1.92
CA CYS A 6 -38.94 -20.49 -2.71
C CYS A 6 -38.77 -19.00 -3.05
N TYR A 7 -38.86 -18.67 -4.33
CA TYR A 7 -38.95 -17.30 -4.82
C TYR A 7 -40.42 -17.02 -5.19
N GLU A 8 -41.08 -16.10 -4.51
CA GLU A 8 -42.41 -15.62 -4.84
C GLU A 8 -42.34 -14.68 -6.06
N GLY A 9 -43.02 -15.03 -7.11
CA GLY A 9 -43.16 -14.19 -8.30
C GLY A 9 -43.32 -14.95 -9.62
N VAL A 10 -44.26 -15.89 -9.70
CA VAL A 10 -44.61 -16.53 -10.97
C VAL A 10 -46.10 -16.27 -11.25
N THR A 11 -46.37 -15.44 -12.23
CA THR A 11 -47.74 -15.33 -12.81
C THR A 11 -47.97 -16.52 -13.73
N LYS A 12 -49.09 -17.20 -13.51
CA LYS A 12 -49.52 -18.38 -14.25
C LYS A 12 -50.04 -17.98 -15.63
N PRO A 13 -49.52 -18.56 -16.72
CA PRO A 13 -50.21 -18.45 -18.02
C PRO A 13 -51.41 -19.42 -18.10
N ARG A 14 -52.45 -18.98 -18.74
CA ARG A 14 -53.58 -19.84 -19.13
C ARG A 14 -53.15 -20.63 -20.39
N ASP A 15 -53.48 -21.91 -20.37
CA ASP A 15 -53.46 -22.88 -21.48
C ASP A 15 -52.06 -23.50 -21.83
N GLY A 16 -52.01 -24.76 -21.51
CA GLY A 16 -51.15 -25.88 -21.82
C GLY A 16 -50.10 -25.70 -22.93
N CYS A 17 -48.86 -25.64 -22.53
CA CYS A 17 -47.68 -26.06 -23.31
C CYS A 17 -46.42 -26.02 -22.44
N ASP A 18 -45.42 -26.79 -22.79
CA ASP A 18 -44.21 -27.20 -22.09
C ASP A 18 -43.35 -26.09 -21.47
N TRP A 19 -42.77 -26.40 -20.29
CA TRP A 19 -41.89 -25.51 -19.57
C TRP A 19 -40.51 -25.42 -20.26
N VAL A 20 -40.14 -24.26 -20.71
CA VAL A 20 -38.76 -23.93 -21.12
C VAL A 20 -38.09 -23.12 -20.00
N VAL A 21 -37.12 -23.71 -19.32
CA VAL A 21 -36.30 -23.00 -18.33
C VAL A 21 -35.12 -22.37 -19.06
N VAL A 22 -35.11 -21.06 -19.18
CA VAL A 22 -33.98 -20.31 -19.73
C VAL A 22 -33.08 -19.88 -18.57
N PHE A 23 -31.92 -20.53 -18.44
CA PHE A 23 -30.86 -20.06 -17.56
C PHE A 23 -30.06 -18.95 -18.24
N SER A 24 -29.86 -17.82 -17.57
CA SER A 24 -28.96 -16.78 -18.07
C SER A 24 -27.49 -17.26 -17.98
N ALA A 25 -26.67 -16.86 -18.95
CA ALA A 25 -25.26 -17.22 -19.01
C ALA A 25 -24.46 -16.84 -17.73
N VAL A 26 -24.92 -15.86 -16.97
CA VAL A 26 -24.32 -15.40 -15.71
C VAL A 26 -24.43 -16.45 -14.60
N THR A 27 -25.53 -17.20 -14.53
CA THR A 27 -25.73 -18.24 -13.50
C THR A 27 -24.81 -19.45 -13.70
N CYS A 28 -24.47 -19.77 -14.95
CA CYS A 28 -23.56 -20.88 -15.26
C CYS A 28 -22.11 -20.58 -14.88
N ILE A 29 -21.65 -19.33 -14.96
CA ILE A 29 -20.26 -18.95 -14.61
C ILE A 29 -20.01 -19.04 -13.10
N HIS A 30 -20.99 -18.71 -12.27
CA HIS A 30 -20.85 -18.80 -10.81
C HIS A 30 -20.84 -20.26 -10.30
N ILE A 31 -21.59 -21.14 -10.91
CA ILE A 31 -21.59 -22.58 -10.56
C ILE A 31 -20.27 -23.25 -10.99
N ALA A 32 -19.71 -22.87 -12.13
CA ALA A 32 -18.43 -23.38 -12.60
C ALA A 32 -17.26 -22.94 -11.69
N ARG A 33 -17.27 -21.72 -11.14
CA ARG A 33 -16.27 -21.24 -10.17
C ARG A 33 -16.35 -21.96 -8.81
N ALA A 34 -17.54 -22.29 -8.32
CA ALA A 34 -17.72 -23.02 -7.08
C ALA A 34 -17.25 -24.48 -7.18
N LEU A 35 -17.39 -25.12 -8.35
CA LEU A 35 -16.94 -26.50 -8.59
C LEU A 35 -15.42 -26.60 -8.83
N TYR A 36 -14.78 -25.56 -9.37
CA TYR A 36 -13.33 -25.51 -9.57
C TYR A 36 -12.56 -25.39 -8.25
N SER A 37 -13.16 -24.75 -7.23
CA SER A 37 -12.57 -24.63 -5.89
C SER A 37 -12.58 -25.92 -5.07
N LEU A 38 -13.40 -26.91 -5.42
CA LEU A 38 -13.54 -28.17 -4.67
C LEU A 38 -12.69 -29.34 -5.21
N SER A 39 -11.99 -29.18 -6.34
CA SER A 39 -11.25 -30.28 -7.00
C SER A 39 -9.77 -30.37 -6.59
N HIS A 40 -9.28 -29.59 -5.62
CA HIS A 40 -7.86 -29.57 -5.20
C HIS A 40 -7.61 -30.19 -3.81
N PHE A 41 -8.42 -31.16 -3.37
CA PHE A 41 -8.04 -32.04 -2.27
C PHE A 41 -7.37 -33.30 -2.82
N SER A 42 -6.05 -33.29 -2.89
CA SER A 42 -5.23 -34.47 -3.18
C SER A 42 -5.01 -35.29 -1.93
N LEU A 43 -5.45 -36.53 -2.00
CA LEU A 43 -5.16 -37.61 -1.05
C LEU A 43 -3.66 -37.93 -1.04
N MET A 44 -3.02 -37.85 0.12
CA MET A 44 -1.69 -38.45 0.35
C MET A 44 -1.77 -39.95 0.52
N PRO A 45 -0.90 -40.72 -0.10
CA PRO A 45 -0.74 -42.14 0.25
C PRO A 45 0.26 -42.32 1.39
N PHE A 46 -0.15 -43.13 2.39
CA PHE A 46 0.73 -43.69 3.42
C PHE A 46 1.70 -44.68 2.79
N ALA A 47 2.99 -44.64 3.16
CA ALA A 47 3.94 -45.71 2.97
C ALA A 47 4.75 -45.98 4.26
N PRO A 48 5.12 -47.24 4.53
CA PRO A 48 5.51 -47.67 5.86
C PRO A 48 7.02 -47.53 6.18
N ARG A 49 7.29 -47.51 7.48
CA ARG A 49 8.61 -47.51 8.10
C ARG A 49 9.43 -48.78 7.81
N SER A 50 10.73 -48.62 7.53
CA SER A 50 11.72 -49.64 7.83
C SER A 50 12.95 -49.01 8.49
N LEU A 51 13.39 -49.65 9.57
CA LEU A 51 14.58 -49.39 10.39
C LEU A 51 15.87 -49.91 9.69
N GLY A 52 17.02 -49.28 10.01
CA GLY A 52 18.35 -49.91 9.80
C GLY A 52 19.46 -48.83 9.79
N THR A 53 20.06 -48.53 10.83
CA THR A 53 21.35 -48.79 11.49
C THR A 53 22.64 -48.37 10.77
N THR A 54 23.42 -47.60 11.55
CA THR A 54 24.88 -47.57 11.81
C THR A 54 25.85 -46.85 10.88
N ALA A 55 26.47 -45.84 11.45
CA ALA A 55 27.90 -45.63 11.78
C ALA A 55 28.91 -45.38 10.63
N GLY A 56 29.75 -44.40 10.85
CA GLY A 56 31.07 -44.27 10.22
C GLY A 56 31.66 -42.86 10.21
N ALA A 57 32.46 -42.58 11.23
CA ALA A 57 33.31 -41.39 11.33
C ALA A 57 34.55 -41.54 10.43
N VAL A 58 35.23 -40.42 10.14
CA VAL A 58 36.69 -40.16 10.03
C VAL A 58 36.87 -38.79 9.32
N LEU A 59 37.30 -37.71 9.95
CA LEU A 59 38.60 -37.17 10.32
C LEU A 59 39.61 -37.00 9.15
N GLY A 60 40.16 -35.78 9.01
CA GLY A 60 41.43 -35.47 8.33
C GLY A 60 41.39 -34.05 7.72
N MET A 61 41.83 -33.05 8.31
CA MET A 61 43.13 -32.46 8.68
C MET A 61 43.97 -31.93 7.49
N MET A 62 44.31 -30.62 7.65
CA MET A 62 45.58 -29.91 7.28
C MET A 62 45.76 -29.57 5.77
N ALA A 63 46.42 -28.48 5.38
CA ALA A 63 47.26 -27.46 6.02
C ALA A 63 47.53 -26.30 5.04
N ALA A 64 47.93 -25.25 5.61
CA ALA A 64 48.51 -23.99 5.17
C ALA A 64 49.47 -23.97 3.96
N ALA A 65 49.47 -22.84 3.23
CA ALA A 65 50.73 -22.27 2.69
C ALA A 65 50.64 -20.75 2.51
N VAL A 66 51.62 -20.13 3.00
CA VAL A 66 52.10 -18.76 3.15
C VAL A 66 52.78 -18.27 1.87
N GLY A 67 52.78 -16.95 1.66
CA GLY A 67 53.76 -16.22 0.84
C GLY A 67 53.12 -15.27 -0.16
N SER A 68 53.46 -14.05 -0.38
CA SER A 68 54.50 -13.12 0.04
C SER A 68 54.13 -11.73 -0.48
N LEU A 69 54.61 -10.73 0.23
CA LEU A 69 54.59 -9.29 -0.06
C LEU A 69 55.13 -8.92 -1.43
N ALA A 70 54.57 -7.87 -2.04
CA ALA A 70 55.33 -6.93 -2.86
C ALA A 70 54.78 -5.51 -2.65
N THR A 71 55.51 -4.72 -1.94
CA THR A 71 55.40 -3.26 -1.79
C THR A 71 55.90 -2.57 -3.05
N LEU A 72 55.11 -1.65 -3.59
CA LEU A 72 55.58 -0.65 -4.56
C LEU A 72 55.38 0.74 -3.97
N THR A 73 56.46 1.38 -3.61
CA THR A 73 56.58 2.78 -3.26
C THR A 73 56.70 3.64 -4.52
N ILE A 74 55.88 4.69 -4.64
CA ILE A 74 56.11 5.78 -5.59
C ILE A 74 56.18 7.08 -4.80
N ALA A 75 57.30 7.76 -4.97
CA ALA A 75 57.66 9.04 -4.33
C ALA A 75 57.01 10.24 -5.05
N PRO A 76 56.93 11.42 -4.41
CA PRO A 76 56.14 12.56 -4.89
C PRO A 76 56.94 13.45 -5.84
N LEU A 77 56.25 14.02 -6.82
CA LEU A 77 56.76 15.08 -7.68
C LEU A 77 56.31 16.45 -7.15
N ALA A 78 57.27 17.35 -7.00
CA ALA A 78 57.14 18.64 -6.38
C ALA A 78 56.37 19.68 -7.22
N ALA A 79 55.71 20.57 -6.52
CA ALA A 79 54.94 21.69 -6.98
C ALA A 79 55.80 22.85 -7.52
N GLN A 80 55.30 23.57 -8.50
CA GLN A 80 55.74 24.95 -8.82
C GLN A 80 54.59 25.95 -8.55
N SER A 81 54.98 27.00 -7.88
CA SER A 81 54.22 28.14 -7.38
C SER A 81 53.86 29.16 -8.45
N GLY A 82 52.67 29.71 -8.39
CA GLY A 82 52.24 30.93 -9.07
C GLY A 82 51.05 31.60 -8.35
N PRO A 83 50.73 32.89 -8.51
CA PRO A 83 50.67 33.80 -7.37
C PRO A 83 49.24 34.05 -6.80
N ALA A 84 49.27 34.64 -5.61
CA ALA A 84 48.18 35.00 -4.71
C ALA A 84 46.93 35.65 -5.36
N ALA A 85 45.74 35.13 -5.04
CA ALA A 85 44.47 35.82 -5.16
C ALA A 85 43.92 36.10 -3.74
N ARG A 86 43.43 37.33 -3.60
CA ARG A 86 42.97 38.00 -2.37
C ARG A 86 41.95 37.19 -1.59
N ALA A 87 42.12 37.16 -0.28
CA ALA A 87 41.12 36.74 0.69
C ALA A 87 39.86 37.62 0.60
N ALA A 88 38.74 37.03 0.16
CA ALA A 88 37.41 37.58 0.41
C ALA A 88 36.94 37.04 1.77
N GLY A 89 36.57 37.92 2.67
CA GLY A 89 36.16 37.64 4.02
C GLY A 89 34.99 36.64 4.05
N ALA A 90 35.19 35.57 4.79
CA ALA A 90 34.10 34.65 5.12
C ALA A 90 33.13 35.37 6.07
N ALA A 91 31.97 35.77 5.54
CA ALA A 91 30.84 36.15 6.37
C ALA A 91 30.44 34.89 7.17
N SER A 92 30.63 34.95 8.48
CA SER A 92 30.09 33.98 9.42
C SER A 92 28.56 33.96 9.29
N VAL A 93 28.03 32.94 8.62
CA VAL A 93 26.61 32.63 8.67
C VAL A 93 26.32 32.22 10.11
N ALA A 94 25.65 33.09 10.85
CA ALA A 94 25.14 32.77 12.18
C ALA A 94 24.20 31.58 12.05
N THR A 95 24.66 30.41 12.44
CA THR A 95 23.81 29.22 12.59
C THR A 95 22.86 29.49 13.76
N THR A 96 21.59 29.77 13.44
CA THR A 96 20.51 29.76 14.41
C THR A 96 20.56 28.41 15.15
N PRO A 97 20.54 28.36 16.49
CA PRO A 97 20.63 27.10 17.19
C PRO A 97 19.41 26.24 16.83
N VAL A 98 19.65 25.15 16.13
CA VAL A 98 18.67 24.07 15.95
C VAL A 98 18.22 23.65 17.34
N SER A 99 16.89 23.59 17.57
CA SER A 99 16.28 23.18 18.82
C SER A 99 17.01 21.95 19.39
N THR A 100 17.63 22.10 20.56
CA THR A 100 18.49 21.08 21.18
C THR A 100 17.71 19.89 21.74
N THR A 101 16.39 19.88 21.66
CA THR A 101 15.55 18.79 22.16
C THR A 101 15.29 17.76 21.05
N ARG A 102 16.02 16.64 21.15
CA ARG A 102 15.85 15.51 20.25
C ARG A 102 14.42 14.96 20.31
N PRO A 103 13.76 14.71 19.16
CA PRO A 103 12.45 14.07 19.13
C PRO A 103 12.47 12.69 19.80
N THR A 104 11.47 12.42 20.63
CA THR A 104 11.27 11.12 21.29
C THR A 104 10.17 10.28 20.66
N LEU A 105 9.36 10.90 19.78
CA LEU A 105 8.28 10.21 19.09
C LEU A 105 8.16 10.70 17.65
N VAL A 106 8.11 9.77 16.73
CA VAL A 106 7.64 9.97 15.36
C VAL A 106 6.25 9.36 15.24
N VAL A 107 5.25 10.16 14.89
CA VAL A 107 3.92 9.69 14.48
C VAL A 107 3.88 9.75 12.97
N PHE A 108 3.83 8.58 12.33
CA PHE A 108 3.73 8.45 10.89
C PHE A 108 2.30 8.08 10.50
N LEU A 109 1.64 8.98 9.78
CA LEU A 109 0.23 8.84 9.37
C LEU A 109 0.16 8.56 7.87
N THR A 110 -0.52 7.48 7.49
CA THR A 110 -0.90 7.21 6.11
C THR A 110 -2.42 7.27 6.01
N ILE A 111 -2.94 8.15 5.14
CA ILE A 111 -4.36 8.19 4.81
C ILE A 111 -4.52 7.48 3.47
N ASP A 112 -4.95 6.24 3.50
CA ASP A 112 -5.03 5.33 2.37
C ASP A 112 -5.91 5.94 1.25
N GLN A 113 -5.40 5.98 0.01
CA GLN A 113 -6.06 6.51 -1.18
C GLN A 113 -6.30 8.04 -1.16
N MET A 114 -5.59 8.80 -0.34
CA MET A 114 -5.79 10.25 -0.25
C MET A 114 -5.07 11.00 -1.39
N ARG A 115 -5.84 11.56 -2.33
CA ARG A 115 -5.32 12.44 -3.39
C ARG A 115 -4.80 13.75 -2.78
N ALA A 116 -3.67 14.27 -3.31
CA ALA A 116 -3.07 15.51 -2.81
C ALA A 116 -4.02 16.71 -2.89
N GLU A 117 -4.84 16.79 -3.94
CA GLU A 117 -5.77 17.89 -4.18
C GLU A 117 -6.84 18.07 -3.10
N TYR A 118 -7.19 17.00 -2.34
CA TYR A 118 -8.19 17.10 -1.29
C TYR A 118 -7.81 18.11 -0.20
N LEU A 119 -6.50 18.27 0.07
CA LEU A 119 -6.03 19.27 1.04
C LEU A 119 -6.44 20.69 0.66
N ASP A 120 -6.38 21.03 -0.62
CA ASP A 120 -6.75 22.35 -1.12
C ASP A 120 -8.25 22.44 -1.45
N ARG A 121 -8.84 21.39 -2.02
CA ARG A 121 -10.25 21.31 -2.42
C ARG A 121 -11.20 21.60 -1.26
N TYR A 122 -10.90 21.05 -0.08
CA TYR A 122 -11.74 21.17 1.12
C TYR A 122 -11.12 22.09 2.19
N GLN A 123 -10.11 22.90 1.84
CA GLN A 123 -9.32 23.69 2.78
C GLN A 123 -10.17 24.57 3.71
N SER A 124 -11.23 25.17 3.21
CA SER A 124 -12.11 26.07 3.99
C SER A 124 -12.94 25.35 5.06
N GLN A 125 -13.01 24.02 5.01
CA GLN A 125 -13.82 23.19 5.91
C GLN A 125 -12.97 22.42 6.94
N TRP A 126 -11.64 22.41 6.80
CA TRP A 126 -10.76 21.76 7.77
C TRP A 126 -10.78 22.48 9.12
N THR A 127 -11.02 21.74 10.19
CA THR A 127 -11.08 22.27 11.57
C THR A 127 -10.25 21.47 12.56
N GLY A 128 -9.70 20.33 12.15
CA GLY A 128 -9.02 19.35 12.98
C GLY A 128 -7.55 19.12 12.64
N GLY A 129 -7.20 17.88 12.35
CA GLY A 129 -5.83 17.45 12.09
C GLY A 129 -5.24 18.02 10.81
N PHE A 130 -5.98 17.97 9.70
CA PHE A 130 -5.51 18.53 8.43
C PHE A 130 -5.32 20.03 8.52
N ALA A 131 -6.27 20.75 9.16
CA ALA A 131 -6.12 22.20 9.42
C ALA A 131 -4.82 22.49 10.18
N ARG A 132 -4.52 21.73 11.24
CA ARG A 132 -3.31 21.91 12.07
C ARG A 132 -2.04 21.63 11.29
N LEU A 133 -2.01 20.50 10.58
CA LEU A 133 -0.83 20.07 9.83
C LEU A 133 -0.57 20.96 8.62
N ALA A 134 -1.59 21.37 7.88
CA ALA A 134 -1.45 22.25 6.74
C ALA A 134 -0.99 23.66 7.15
N LYS A 135 -1.47 24.18 8.29
CA LYS A 135 -1.11 25.51 8.77
C LYS A 135 0.29 25.57 9.38
N GLY A 136 0.69 24.55 10.13
CA GLY A 136 1.93 24.56 10.95
C GLY A 136 3.01 23.64 10.44
N GLY A 137 2.78 22.88 9.39
CA GLY A 137 3.71 21.92 8.81
C GLY A 137 4.41 22.39 7.55
N ALA A 138 5.41 21.64 7.13
CA ALA A 138 6.01 21.73 5.81
C ALA A 138 5.19 20.87 4.84
N VAL A 139 4.42 21.50 3.96
CA VAL A 139 3.50 20.85 3.02
C VAL A 139 4.12 20.84 1.64
N PHE A 140 4.40 19.67 1.10
CA PHE A 140 4.87 19.49 -0.28
C PHE A 140 3.66 19.29 -1.18
N THR A 141 3.42 20.26 -2.06
CA THR A 141 2.23 20.29 -2.92
C THR A 141 2.39 19.55 -4.24
N ASN A 142 3.62 19.12 -4.54
CA ASN A 142 4.00 18.43 -5.77
C ASN A 142 4.72 17.12 -5.43
N ALA A 143 4.03 16.24 -4.67
CA ALA A 143 4.61 15.01 -4.15
C ALA A 143 3.96 13.77 -4.76
N TYR A 144 4.76 12.76 -5.08
CA TYR A 144 4.31 11.59 -5.84
C TYR A 144 4.84 10.27 -5.27
N HIS A 145 4.06 9.20 -5.44
CA HIS A 145 4.60 7.86 -5.60
C HIS A 145 5.18 7.74 -7.00
N ASP A 146 6.50 7.85 -7.12
CA ASP A 146 7.18 7.84 -8.42
C ASP A 146 7.47 6.40 -8.89
N HIS A 147 6.46 5.52 -8.76
CA HIS A 147 6.44 4.15 -9.27
C HIS A 147 5.07 3.83 -9.89
N ALA A 148 4.99 2.82 -10.75
CA ALA A 148 3.83 2.57 -11.59
C ALA A 148 2.72 1.76 -10.93
N THR A 149 3.05 0.89 -9.99
CA THR A 149 2.08 0.06 -9.26
C THR A 149 1.63 0.79 -8.00
N THR A 150 0.73 1.75 -8.18
CA THR A 150 0.21 2.63 -7.12
C THR A 150 -0.91 1.92 -6.34
N GLU A 151 -0.52 0.89 -5.59
CA GLU A 151 -1.37 0.06 -4.77
C GLU A 151 -0.97 0.14 -3.28
N THR A 152 -1.85 -0.34 -2.38
CA THR A 152 -1.64 -0.28 -0.93
C THR A 152 -0.29 -0.88 -0.51
N ALA A 153 0.05 -2.10 -0.98
CA ALA A 153 1.26 -2.78 -0.54
C ALA A 153 2.54 -2.05 -0.99
N PRO A 154 2.78 -1.77 -2.28
CA PRO A 154 3.98 -1.04 -2.71
C PRO A 154 4.03 0.38 -2.15
N GLY A 155 2.89 1.07 -2.04
CA GLY A 155 2.84 2.41 -1.47
C GLY A 155 3.29 2.44 -0.01
N HIS A 156 2.71 1.60 0.86
CA HIS A 156 3.13 1.51 2.26
C HIS A 156 4.58 1.04 2.41
N ALA A 157 5.06 0.10 1.57
CA ALA A 157 6.45 -0.36 1.60
C ALA A 157 7.45 0.75 1.30
N ALA A 158 7.08 1.71 0.45
CA ALA A 158 7.92 2.84 0.06
C ALA A 158 8.09 3.89 1.17
N THR A 159 7.12 4.05 2.07
CA THR A 159 7.03 5.17 3.04
C THR A 159 8.24 5.28 3.96
N LEU A 160 8.44 4.29 4.84
CA LEU A 160 9.51 4.32 5.85
C LEU A 160 10.78 3.56 5.42
N SER A 161 10.78 2.92 4.24
CA SER A 161 11.99 2.34 3.64
C SER A 161 12.80 3.36 2.85
N GLY A 162 12.16 4.39 2.31
CA GLY A 162 12.80 5.33 1.39
C GLY A 162 13.18 4.70 0.05
N ARG A 163 12.51 3.58 -0.35
CA ARG A 163 12.88 2.79 -1.52
C ARG A 163 11.67 2.42 -2.35
N PHE A 164 11.87 2.39 -3.66
CA PHE A 164 10.86 1.98 -4.63
C PHE A 164 10.56 0.47 -4.59
N PRO A 165 9.44 0.03 -5.17
CA PRO A 165 9.06 -1.38 -5.27
C PRO A 165 10.15 -2.27 -5.86
N ARG A 166 10.90 -1.80 -6.88
CA ARG A 166 12.06 -2.53 -7.44
C ARG A 166 13.11 -2.90 -6.39
N SER A 167 13.26 -2.09 -5.36
CA SER A 167 14.25 -2.26 -4.29
C SER A 167 13.66 -2.97 -3.08
N THR A 168 12.36 -2.73 -2.74
CA THR A 168 11.68 -3.38 -1.62
C THR A 168 11.20 -4.79 -1.96
N GLY A 169 11.02 -5.12 -3.25
CA GLY A 169 10.45 -6.38 -3.70
C GLY A 169 8.93 -6.48 -3.54
N ILE A 170 8.26 -5.42 -3.05
CA ILE A 170 6.81 -5.36 -2.89
C ILE A 170 6.23 -4.60 -4.09
N VAL A 171 5.70 -5.34 -5.07
CA VAL A 171 5.28 -4.78 -6.36
C VAL A 171 3.76 -4.66 -6.47
N LEU A 172 3.00 -5.63 -5.95
CA LEU A 172 1.55 -5.76 -6.05
C LEU A 172 0.95 -6.16 -4.70
N ASN A 173 -0.33 -5.88 -4.49
CA ASN A 173 -1.05 -6.26 -3.27
C ASN A 173 -1.06 -7.77 -3.02
N ASN A 174 -1.32 -8.57 -4.06
CA ASN A 174 -1.35 -10.03 -3.97
C ASN A 174 0.04 -10.66 -3.80
N LEU A 175 1.10 -9.93 -4.14
CA LEU A 175 2.50 -10.29 -3.87
C LEU A 175 3.06 -9.54 -2.64
N GLY A 176 2.20 -8.99 -1.78
CA GLY A 176 2.56 -8.22 -0.57
C GLY A 176 2.89 -9.13 0.62
N VAL A 177 1.94 -9.29 1.54
CA VAL A 177 2.18 -9.87 2.87
C VAL A 177 1.65 -11.29 3.10
N GLY A 178 0.84 -11.85 2.21
CA GLY A 178 0.23 -13.17 2.38
C GLY A 178 1.29 -14.25 2.66
N ASP A 179 1.13 -14.99 3.78
CA ASP A 179 2.07 -15.99 4.26
C ASP A 179 1.39 -17.05 5.15
N SER A 180 1.07 -18.20 4.56
CA SER A 180 0.47 -19.32 5.30
C SER A 180 1.36 -19.90 6.41
N ALA A 181 2.69 -19.64 6.37
CA ALA A 181 3.62 -20.05 7.42
C ALA A 181 3.60 -19.12 8.65
N ALA A 182 2.90 -18.01 8.58
CA ALA A 182 2.72 -17.05 9.66
C ALA A 182 1.23 -16.85 9.99
N PRO A 183 0.54 -17.85 10.55
CA PRO A 183 -0.89 -17.76 10.85
C PRO A 183 -1.21 -16.64 11.84
N LEU A 184 -2.47 -16.20 11.86
CA LEU A 184 -2.96 -15.17 12.78
C LEU A 184 -3.01 -15.66 14.23
N VAL A 185 -2.73 -14.77 15.16
CA VAL A 185 -2.79 -15.02 16.60
C VAL A 185 -4.21 -14.73 17.11
N GLY A 186 -5.03 -15.80 17.25
CA GLY A 186 -6.38 -15.70 17.79
C GLY A 186 -7.38 -14.95 16.92
N GLY A 187 -7.07 -14.68 15.65
CA GLY A 187 -7.95 -14.05 14.67
C GLY A 187 -8.46 -15.04 13.62
N ILE A 188 -9.35 -14.55 12.76
CA ILE A 188 -9.86 -15.27 11.60
C ILE A 188 -9.29 -14.61 10.33
N GLY A 189 -8.68 -15.39 9.46
CA GLY A 189 -8.11 -14.93 8.19
C GLY A 189 -6.82 -15.65 7.82
N ASP A 190 -6.28 -15.28 6.66
CA ASP A 190 -5.03 -15.82 6.15
C ASP A 190 -3.82 -15.30 6.94
N GLY A 191 -2.77 -16.12 7.01
CA GLY A 191 -1.51 -15.73 7.62
C GLY A 191 -0.82 -14.60 6.85
N ALA A 192 -0.05 -13.76 7.58
CA ALA A 192 0.62 -12.63 6.98
C ALA A 192 2.00 -12.36 7.60
N SER A 193 2.98 -12.03 6.75
CA SER A 193 4.31 -11.62 7.17
C SER A 193 4.98 -10.74 6.11
N PRO A 194 6.06 -10.01 6.45
CA PRO A 194 6.84 -9.25 5.48
C PRO A 194 7.88 -10.12 4.75
N LYS A 195 7.65 -11.41 4.54
CA LYS A 195 8.68 -12.33 3.99
C LYS A 195 9.26 -11.90 2.64
N ARG A 196 8.45 -11.21 1.82
CA ARG A 196 8.87 -10.70 0.51
C ARG A 196 9.59 -9.37 0.58
N PHE A 197 9.45 -8.64 1.68
CA PHE A 197 10.08 -7.33 1.85
C PHE A 197 11.60 -7.47 1.91
N ARG A 198 12.32 -6.62 1.18
CA ARG A 198 13.79 -6.59 1.11
C ARG A 198 14.32 -5.35 1.80
N GLY A 199 15.44 -5.49 2.53
CA GLY A 199 16.15 -4.44 3.23
C GLY A 199 15.47 -3.97 4.51
N THR A 200 15.77 -2.74 4.94
CA THR A 200 15.43 -2.16 6.23
C THR A 200 14.56 -0.91 6.09
N THR A 201 14.07 -0.41 7.21
CA THR A 201 13.23 0.79 7.29
C THR A 201 13.77 1.74 8.37
N LEU A 202 13.20 2.93 8.48
CA LEU A 202 13.51 3.90 9.54
C LEU A 202 13.45 3.25 10.94
N VAL A 203 12.57 2.28 11.13
CA VAL A 203 12.40 1.54 12.40
C VAL A 203 13.68 0.76 12.74
N ASP A 204 14.25 0.06 11.77
CA ASP A 204 15.49 -0.69 11.93
C ASP A 204 16.68 0.24 12.19
N TRP A 205 16.73 1.40 11.49
CA TRP A 205 17.83 2.39 11.66
C TRP A 205 17.79 3.02 13.04
N LEU A 206 16.59 3.28 13.58
CA LEU A 206 16.43 3.77 14.96
C LEU A 206 16.83 2.70 15.98
N ALA A 207 16.40 1.45 15.79
CA ALA A 207 16.76 0.33 16.68
C ALA A 207 18.25 0.02 16.66
N ALA A 208 18.91 0.12 15.49
CA ALA A 208 20.37 -0.02 15.37
C ALA A 208 21.15 1.06 16.12
N ARG A 209 20.60 2.28 16.19
CA ARG A 209 21.19 3.38 16.96
C ARG A 209 20.94 3.25 18.47
N ASP A 210 19.74 2.84 18.84
CA ASP A 210 19.33 2.68 20.24
C ASP A 210 18.31 1.54 20.35
N ALA A 211 18.73 0.41 20.85
CA ALA A 211 17.91 -0.80 20.98
C ALA A 211 16.68 -0.61 21.91
N ARG A 212 16.58 0.51 22.63
CA ARG A 212 15.42 0.87 23.45
C ARG A 212 14.29 1.51 22.62
N SER A 213 14.55 1.86 21.36
CA SER A 213 13.54 2.37 20.44
C SER A 213 12.42 1.34 20.26
N LYS A 214 11.19 1.78 20.46
CA LYS A 214 9.99 0.94 20.34
C LYS A 214 9.16 1.39 19.14
N THR A 215 8.47 0.44 18.53
CA THR A 215 7.58 0.74 17.41
C THR A 215 6.25 0.03 17.59
N LEU A 216 5.17 0.80 17.36
CA LEU A 216 3.82 0.30 17.16
C LEU A 216 3.37 0.67 15.75
N SER A 217 2.92 -0.31 14.97
CA SER A 217 2.27 -0.11 13.68
C SER A 217 0.86 -0.70 13.70
N ILE A 218 -0.12 0.09 13.29
CA ILE A 218 -1.53 -0.30 13.39
C ILE A 218 -2.36 0.20 12.20
N SER A 219 -3.23 -0.65 11.69
CA SER A 219 -4.17 -0.34 10.61
C SER A 219 -5.37 -1.30 10.62
N ARG A 220 -6.38 -0.99 9.82
CA ARG A 220 -7.41 -1.99 9.51
C ARG A 220 -6.94 -3.04 8.48
N LYS A 221 -5.96 -2.72 7.63
CA LYS A 221 -5.37 -3.62 6.62
C LYS A 221 -4.07 -4.24 7.15
N ASP A 222 -3.87 -5.53 6.92
CA ASP A 222 -2.62 -6.25 7.26
C ASP A 222 -1.38 -5.60 6.61
N ARG A 223 -1.40 -5.43 5.29
CA ARG A 223 -0.30 -4.86 4.51
C ARG A 223 0.02 -3.42 4.89
N ALA A 224 -0.98 -2.65 5.29
CA ALA A 224 -0.81 -1.27 5.73
C ALA A 224 -0.18 -1.16 7.14
N ALA A 225 -0.37 -2.17 7.99
CA ALA A 225 0.31 -2.26 9.29
C ALA A 225 1.72 -2.86 9.16
N ILE A 226 1.91 -3.84 8.29
CA ILE A 226 3.15 -4.62 8.16
C ILE A 226 4.24 -3.86 7.39
N LEU A 227 3.91 -3.33 6.22
CA LEU A 227 4.92 -2.89 5.24
C LEU A 227 5.66 -1.60 5.61
N PRO A 228 5.10 -0.62 6.34
CA PRO A 228 5.86 0.53 6.81
C PRO A 228 7.04 0.17 7.72
N VAL A 229 6.93 -0.92 8.48
CA VAL A 229 7.97 -1.39 9.41
C VAL A 229 8.83 -2.52 8.82
N GLY A 230 8.53 -2.96 7.59
CA GLY A 230 9.29 -3.97 6.88
C GLY A 230 9.46 -5.26 7.68
N ARG A 231 10.67 -5.81 7.73
CA ARG A 231 10.99 -7.07 8.44
C ARG A 231 11.28 -6.91 9.93
N SER A 232 11.18 -5.68 10.46
CA SER A 232 11.39 -5.42 11.88
C SER A 232 10.42 -6.24 12.75
N LYS A 233 10.89 -6.73 13.89
CA LYS A 233 10.08 -7.42 14.90
C LYS A 233 9.38 -6.41 15.82
N ALA A 234 8.75 -5.41 15.22
CA ALA A 234 7.95 -4.40 15.91
C ALA A 234 6.61 -4.95 16.41
N SER A 235 5.90 -4.16 17.20
CA SER A 235 4.51 -4.43 17.57
C SER A 235 3.60 -4.02 16.41
N VAL A 236 3.06 -5.00 15.68
CA VAL A 236 2.28 -4.78 14.45
C VAL A 236 0.91 -5.42 14.60
N PHE A 237 -0.16 -4.64 14.42
CA PHE A 237 -1.53 -5.10 14.61
C PHE A 237 -2.46 -4.60 13.51
N TRP A 238 -3.42 -5.44 13.12
CA TRP A 238 -4.44 -5.09 12.14
C TRP A 238 -5.80 -5.69 12.48
N TYR A 239 -6.84 -5.05 11.96
CA TYR A 239 -8.21 -5.46 12.18
C TYR A 239 -8.57 -6.67 11.31
N VAL A 240 -9.41 -7.56 11.84
CA VAL A 240 -9.94 -8.73 11.13
C VAL A 240 -11.46 -8.79 11.20
N SER A 241 -12.07 -9.57 10.31
CA SER A 241 -13.52 -9.60 10.08
C SER A 241 -14.38 -10.02 11.29
N ASP A 242 -13.77 -10.56 12.34
CA ASP A 242 -14.46 -10.90 13.60
C ASP A 242 -14.58 -9.72 14.57
N GLY A 243 -14.12 -8.54 14.21
CA GLY A 243 -14.24 -7.32 15.00
C GLY A 243 -13.11 -7.09 15.99
N ARG A 244 -11.96 -7.71 15.81
CA ARG A 244 -10.79 -7.60 16.70
C ARG A 244 -9.55 -7.13 15.93
N PHE A 245 -8.60 -6.55 16.67
CA PHE A 245 -7.23 -6.40 16.20
C PHE A 245 -6.42 -7.64 16.54
N THR A 246 -5.57 -8.07 15.62
CA THR A 246 -4.70 -9.23 15.77
C THR A 246 -3.30 -8.95 15.20
N THR A 247 -2.45 -9.96 15.26
CA THR A 247 -1.13 -10.03 14.62
C THR A 247 -0.93 -11.43 14.05
N SER A 248 0.24 -11.72 13.51
CA SER A 248 0.62 -13.07 13.10
C SER A 248 1.75 -13.63 13.95
N THR A 249 1.96 -14.95 13.85
CA THR A 249 3.07 -15.64 14.53
C THR A 249 4.44 -15.19 14.04
N TYR A 250 4.53 -14.42 12.96
CA TYR A 250 5.77 -13.73 12.60
C TYR A 250 6.21 -12.73 13.67
N TYR A 251 5.27 -12.04 14.32
CA TYR A 251 5.56 -10.97 15.30
C TYR A 251 5.51 -11.46 16.74
N ALA A 252 4.53 -12.29 17.09
CA ALA A 252 4.34 -12.78 18.45
C ALA A 252 3.52 -14.07 18.48
N ASP A 253 3.68 -14.85 19.55
CA ASP A 253 2.88 -16.07 19.78
C ASP A 253 1.55 -15.77 20.47
N THR A 254 1.45 -14.63 21.16
CA THR A 254 0.25 -14.19 21.91
C THR A 254 0.05 -12.70 21.74
N LEU A 255 -1.21 -12.25 21.87
CA LEU A 255 -1.52 -10.82 21.88
C LEU A 255 -1.06 -10.20 23.23
N PRO A 256 -0.52 -8.97 23.22
CA PRO A 256 -0.18 -8.27 24.46
C PRO A 256 -1.45 -7.94 25.27
N THR A 257 -1.31 -7.88 26.59
CA THR A 257 -2.43 -7.66 27.52
C THR A 257 -3.28 -6.44 27.15
N TRP A 258 -2.65 -5.31 26.81
CA TRP A 258 -3.38 -4.09 26.44
C TRP A 258 -4.30 -4.29 25.22
N LEU A 259 -3.87 -5.12 24.24
CA LEU A 259 -4.67 -5.38 23.03
C LEU A 259 -5.80 -6.36 23.33
N VAL A 260 -5.56 -7.37 24.18
CA VAL A 260 -6.62 -8.26 24.69
C VAL A 260 -7.70 -7.45 25.41
N GLU A 261 -7.29 -6.51 26.28
CA GLU A 261 -8.21 -5.61 27.00
C GLU A 261 -8.95 -4.66 26.03
N PHE A 262 -8.25 -4.11 25.02
CA PHE A 262 -8.89 -3.29 23.97
C PHE A 262 -9.95 -4.08 23.22
N ASN A 263 -9.60 -5.27 22.71
CA ASN A 263 -10.54 -6.14 22.00
C ASN A 263 -11.75 -6.55 22.87
N ALA A 264 -11.55 -6.73 24.18
CA ALA A 264 -12.62 -7.06 25.12
C ALA A 264 -13.66 -5.93 25.27
N ARG A 265 -13.34 -4.68 24.96
CA ARG A 265 -14.28 -3.54 24.97
C ARG A 265 -15.29 -3.64 23.83
N ARG A 266 -15.00 -4.42 22.80
CA ARG A 266 -15.87 -4.63 21.62
C ARG A 266 -16.28 -3.31 20.96
N GLU A 267 -15.34 -2.37 20.79
CA GLU A 267 -15.63 -1.04 20.24
C GLU A 267 -16.36 -1.08 18.86
N PRO A 268 -16.04 -1.98 17.92
CA PRO A 268 -16.75 -2.09 16.65
C PRO A 268 -18.25 -2.38 16.81
N GLN A 269 -18.65 -3.17 17.82
CA GLN A 269 -20.04 -3.53 18.07
C GLN A 269 -20.92 -2.34 18.49
N ARG A 270 -20.32 -1.23 18.95
CA ARG A 270 -21.05 0.01 19.29
C ARG A 270 -21.71 0.66 18.08
N TYR A 271 -21.25 0.31 16.89
CA TYR A 271 -21.75 0.87 15.64
C TYR A 271 -22.80 0.02 14.94
N ILE A 272 -23.19 -1.13 15.50
CA ILE A 272 -24.25 -1.99 14.95
C ILE A 272 -25.53 -1.19 14.79
N GLY A 273 -26.10 -1.17 13.58
CA GLY A 273 -27.32 -0.44 13.23
C GLY A 273 -27.19 1.10 13.26
N LYS A 274 -25.97 1.65 13.42
CA LYS A 274 -25.75 3.10 13.34
C LYS A 274 -25.72 3.57 11.90
N ALA A 275 -26.34 4.72 11.67
CA ALA A 275 -26.31 5.37 10.37
C ALA A 275 -25.10 6.30 10.25
N TRP A 276 -24.47 6.28 9.11
CA TRP A 276 -23.56 7.32 8.64
C TRP A 276 -24.39 8.36 7.87
N THR A 277 -24.58 9.51 8.50
CA THR A 277 -25.25 10.69 7.93
C THR A 277 -24.21 11.76 7.61
N PRO A 278 -24.46 12.67 6.67
CA PRO A 278 -23.56 13.79 6.41
C PRO A 278 -23.22 14.58 7.69
N LEU A 279 -21.94 14.95 7.83
CA LEU A 279 -21.41 15.63 9.03
C LEU A 279 -21.79 17.10 9.09
N LEU A 280 -21.95 17.72 7.95
CA LEU A 280 -22.34 19.13 7.75
C LEU A 280 -23.73 19.21 7.11
N PRO A 281 -24.36 20.38 7.10
CA PRO A 281 -25.58 20.61 6.32
C PRO A 281 -25.35 20.34 4.82
N ASP A 282 -26.39 19.90 4.14
CA ASP A 282 -26.34 19.53 2.72
C ASP A 282 -25.73 20.63 1.81
N SER A 283 -26.00 21.89 2.12
CA SER A 283 -25.43 23.05 1.41
C SER A 283 -23.91 23.21 1.53
N ALA A 284 -23.26 22.46 2.39
CA ALA A 284 -21.80 22.47 2.54
C ALA A 284 -21.09 21.53 1.56
N TYR A 285 -21.83 20.65 0.90
CA TYR A 285 -21.32 19.71 -0.08
C TYR A 285 -21.67 20.20 -1.48
N ALA A 286 -20.65 20.26 -2.35
CA ALA A 286 -20.86 20.59 -3.76
C ALA A 286 -21.27 19.34 -4.57
N GLU A 287 -20.97 18.17 -4.07
CA GLU A 287 -21.23 16.89 -4.70
C GLU A 287 -22.72 16.50 -4.54
N PRO A 288 -23.37 15.99 -5.59
CA PRO A 288 -24.73 15.47 -5.47
C PRO A 288 -24.73 14.17 -4.66
N ASP A 289 -25.81 13.98 -3.90
CA ASP A 289 -26.03 12.80 -3.07
C ASP A 289 -26.49 11.57 -3.87
N SER A 290 -27.27 11.76 -4.91
CA SER A 290 -27.86 10.65 -5.70
C SER A 290 -27.10 10.44 -7.00
N VAL A 291 -26.15 9.51 -6.98
CA VAL A 291 -25.34 9.12 -8.14
C VAL A 291 -25.45 7.62 -8.38
N MET A 292 -26.30 7.24 -9.30
CA MET A 292 -26.69 5.85 -9.55
C MET A 292 -25.55 4.88 -9.94
N TYR A 293 -24.36 5.39 -10.21
CA TYR A 293 -23.17 4.57 -10.54
C TYR A 293 -22.32 4.24 -9.30
N GLU A 294 -22.54 4.94 -8.20
CA GLU A 294 -21.85 4.70 -6.94
C GLU A 294 -22.38 3.43 -6.26
N ALA A 295 -21.55 2.80 -5.48
CA ALA A 295 -21.88 1.58 -4.71
C ALA A 295 -22.54 0.47 -5.55
N GLY A 296 -22.22 0.38 -6.83
CA GLY A 296 -22.84 -0.58 -7.73
C GLY A 296 -24.34 -0.35 -7.93
N GLY A 297 -24.83 0.87 -7.72
CA GLY A 297 -26.23 1.25 -7.91
C GLY A 297 -27.17 0.81 -6.78
N THR A 298 -26.65 0.43 -5.61
CA THR A 298 -27.49 -0.14 -4.54
C THR A 298 -27.62 0.72 -3.28
N ASP A 299 -26.56 1.37 -2.86
CA ASP A 299 -26.46 2.13 -1.59
C ASP A 299 -25.70 3.43 -1.86
N PHE A 300 -26.26 4.28 -2.70
CA PHE A 300 -25.63 5.47 -3.27
C PHE A 300 -26.25 6.78 -2.80
N VAL A 301 -27.05 6.76 -1.73
CA VAL A 301 -27.71 7.94 -1.14
C VAL A 301 -27.62 7.86 0.38
N PHE A 302 -27.23 8.96 1.02
CA PHE A 302 -27.26 9.03 2.48
C PHE A 302 -28.68 8.88 3.06
N PRO A 303 -28.82 8.27 4.26
CA PRO A 303 -27.78 7.74 5.14
C PRO A 303 -27.37 6.30 4.81
N HIS A 304 -26.10 5.97 4.98
CA HIS A 304 -25.62 4.59 4.91
C HIS A 304 -25.67 3.93 6.28
N THR A 305 -26.17 2.72 6.38
CA THR A 305 -26.39 2.10 7.71
C THR A 305 -25.53 0.84 7.88
N VAL A 306 -24.76 0.81 8.99
CA VAL A 306 -24.06 -0.39 9.43
C VAL A 306 -25.10 -1.49 9.73
N SER A 307 -24.86 -2.71 9.24
CA SER A 307 -25.78 -3.83 9.42
C SER A 307 -26.24 -4.00 10.88
N THR A 308 -27.48 -4.43 11.08
CA THR A 308 -27.99 -4.84 12.40
C THR A 308 -27.59 -6.26 12.77
N ASP A 309 -27.16 -7.08 11.82
CA ASP A 309 -26.52 -8.37 12.07
C ASP A 309 -25.09 -8.15 12.59
N THR A 310 -24.80 -8.67 13.77
CA THR A 310 -23.53 -8.44 14.48
C THR A 310 -22.31 -8.87 13.66
N THR A 311 -22.39 -10.02 13.00
CA THR A 311 -21.26 -10.57 12.22
C THR A 311 -21.01 -9.72 10.97
N LYS A 312 -22.08 -9.37 10.25
CA LYS A 312 -22.00 -8.51 9.06
C LYS A 312 -21.56 -7.10 9.43
N ALA A 313 -22.04 -6.56 10.56
CA ALA A 313 -21.70 -5.23 11.03
C ALA A 313 -20.19 -5.06 11.23
N VAL A 314 -19.58 -5.94 12.02
CA VAL A 314 -18.14 -5.85 12.31
C VAL A 314 -17.28 -6.14 11.07
N ALA A 315 -17.72 -7.06 10.20
CA ALA A 315 -17.02 -7.35 8.94
C ALA A 315 -17.10 -6.21 7.92
N SER A 316 -18.20 -5.44 7.89
CA SER A 316 -18.41 -4.31 6.97
C SER A 316 -17.95 -2.97 7.53
N LEU A 317 -17.68 -2.86 8.83
CA LEU A 317 -17.25 -1.60 9.47
C LEU A 317 -16.05 -0.94 8.78
N PRO A 318 -15.07 -1.69 8.23
CA PRO A 318 -13.98 -1.11 7.44
C PRO A 318 -14.38 -0.20 6.27
N ALA A 319 -15.62 -0.24 5.80
CA ALA A 319 -16.17 0.63 4.77
C ALA A 319 -16.95 1.85 5.32
N PHE A 320 -16.87 2.09 6.62
CA PHE A 320 -17.55 3.21 7.29
C PHE A 320 -16.54 4.09 8.06
N PRO A 321 -16.76 5.41 8.15
CA PRO A 321 -15.85 6.36 8.82
C PRO A 321 -15.46 5.97 10.24
N MET A 322 -16.35 5.32 10.95
CA MET A 322 -16.17 4.87 12.32
C MET A 322 -14.98 3.91 12.51
N MET A 323 -14.53 3.24 11.46
CA MET A 323 -13.36 2.35 11.54
C MET A 323 -12.07 3.14 11.80
N ASP A 324 -11.96 4.36 11.29
CA ASP A 324 -10.80 5.20 11.56
C ASP A 324 -10.77 5.64 13.03
N ASP A 325 -11.93 5.93 13.64
CA ASP A 325 -12.02 6.20 15.09
C ASP A 325 -11.52 4.99 15.90
N VAL A 326 -12.00 3.78 15.58
CA VAL A 326 -11.57 2.53 16.23
C VAL A 326 -10.06 2.30 16.07
N THR A 327 -9.50 2.61 14.91
CA THR A 327 -8.06 2.47 14.66
C THR A 327 -7.24 3.47 15.48
N LEU A 328 -7.68 4.73 15.56
CA LEU A 328 -7.03 5.77 16.38
C LEU A 328 -7.13 5.48 17.89
N ASP A 329 -8.27 4.96 18.36
CA ASP A 329 -8.45 4.53 19.75
C ASP A 329 -7.49 3.38 20.11
N ALA A 330 -7.34 2.39 19.23
CA ALA A 330 -6.38 1.30 19.41
C ALA A 330 -4.92 1.81 19.40
N ALA A 331 -4.60 2.76 18.53
CA ALA A 331 -3.29 3.41 18.49
C ALA A 331 -2.97 4.16 19.80
N MET A 332 -3.93 4.91 20.34
CA MET A 332 -3.78 5.61 21.64
C MET A 332 -3.64 4.64 22.81
N ALA A 333 -4.40 3.54 22.82
CA ALA A 333 -4.27 2.50 23.84
C ALA A 333 -2.86 1.89 23.82
N GLY A 334 -2.35 1.53 22.63
CA GLY A 334 -1.02 0.98 22.46
C GLY A 334 0.09 1.98 22.78
N LEU A 335 -0.01 3.25 22.33
CA LEU A 335 0.93 4.34 22.69
C LEU A 335 1.07 4.48 24.20
N THR A 336 -0.05 4.43 24.91
CA THR A 336 -0.06 4.57 26.37
C THR A 336 0.53 3.35 27.06
N ALA A 337 0.08 2.14 26.71
CA ALA A 337 0.52 0.90 27.33
C ALA A 337 2.01 0.60 27.08
N MET A 338 2.51 0.90 25.89
CA MET A 338 3.91 0.71 25.53
C MET A 338 4.82 1.87 25.98
N HIS A 339 4.24 2.94 26.55
CA HIS A 339 4.97 4.16 26.92
C HIS A 339 5.81 4.74 25.75
N LEU A 340 5.21 4.79 24.53
CA LEU A 340 5.91 5.36 23.38
C LEU A 340 6.16 6.86 23.59
N GLY A 341 7.35 7.33 23.26
CA GLY A 341 7.77 8.73 23.38
C GLY A 341 8.12 9.20 24.80
N VAL A 342 8.11 8.30 25.79
CA VAL A 342 8.47 8.64 27.19
C VAL A 342 9.97 8.53 27.46
N GLY A 343 10.65 7.58 26.82
CA GLY A 343 12.05 7.28 27.02
C GLY A 343 12.99 8.29 26.31
N PRO A 344 14.32 8.10 26.46
CA PRO A 344 15.33 8.91 25.78
C PRO A 344 15.52 8.49 24.30
N ALA A 345 15.14 7.27 23.93
CA ALA A 345 15.15 6.79 22.55
C ALA A 345 13.99 7.41 21.75
N THR A 346 14.14 7.50 20.44
CA THR A 346 13.04 7.90 19.55
C THR A 346 12.20 6.68 19.22
N ASP A 347 10.94 6.71 19.58
CA ASP A 347 9.96 5.68 19.28
C ASP A 347 9.16 6.03 17.99
N VAL A 348 8.52 5.04 17.38
CA VAL A 348 7.68 5.22 16.19
C VAL A 348 6.26 4.71 16.47
N LEU A 349 5.29 5.52 16.12
CA LEU A 349 3.88 5.15 16.01
C LEU A 349 3.44 5.32 14.55
N ALA A 350 3.32 4.23 13.82
CA ALA A 350 2.83 4.21 12.46
C ALA A 350 1.33 3.85 12.47
N ILE A 351 0.50 4.72 11.91
CA ILE A 351 -0.96 4.53 11.81
C ILE A 351 -1.37 4.68 10.35
N SER A 352 -2.07 3.69 9.82
CA SER A 352 -2.71 3.82 8.51
C SER A 352 -4.24 3.80 8.69
N LEU A 353 -4.88 4.92 8.30
CA LEU A 353 -6.32 5.10 8.24
C LEU A 353 -6.78 4.73 6.83
N SER A 354 -7.37 3.56 6.69
CA SER A 354 -7.64 2.99 5.37
C SER A 354 -9.13 3.01 4.98
N THR A 355 -9.99 3.70 5.75
CA THR A 355 -11.42 3.80 5.41
C THR A 355 -11.64 4.64 4.16
N THR A 356 -10.83 5.69 3.96
CA THR A 356 -10.89 6.56 2.77
C THR A 356 -10.77 5.75 1.49
N ASP A 357 -9.90 4.72 1.45
CA ASP A 357 -9.78 3.79 0.33
C ASP A 357 -11.06 2.97 0.08
N ALA A 358 -11.66 2.42 1.13
CA ALA A 358 -12.90 1.65 0.97
C ALA A 358 -14.07 2.52 0.49
N VAL A 359 -14.17 3.75 0.98
CA VAL A 359 -15.16 4.74 0.55
C VAL A 359 -14.87 5.20 -0.88
N GLY A 360 -13.60 5.49 -1.20
CA GLY A 360 -13.19 5.90 -2.54
C GLY A 360 -13.45 4.82 -3.60
N HIS A 361 -13.17 3.56 -3.31
CA HIS A 361 -13.54 2.45 -4.21
C HIS A 361 -15.03 2.35 -4.42
N LYS A 362 -15.83 2.47 -3.34
CA LYS A 362 -17.27 2.27 -3.38
C LYS A 362 -18.01 3.41 -4.06
N TYR A 363 -17.65 4.65 -3.76
CA TYR A 363 -18.39 5.84 -4.20
C TYR A 363 -17.63 6.72 -5.19
N GLY A 364 -16.31 6.52 -5.32
CA GLY A 364 -15.44 7.32 -6.18
C GLY A 364 -14.88 8.57 -5.49
N PRO A 365 -13.80 9.16 -6.08
CA PRO A 365 -13.08 10.30 -5.51
C PRO A 365 -13.84 11.63 -5.53
N ASP A 366 -14.94 11.72 -6.25
CA ASP A 366 -15.73 12.92 -6.44
C ASP A 366 -17.15 12.79 -5.86
N SER A 367 -17.33 11.86 -4.91
CA SER A 367 -18.59 11.59 -4.21
C SER A 367 -18.74 12.47 -2.97
N LYS A 368 -19.97 12.64 -2.52
CA LYS A 368 -20.31 13.28 -1.25
C LYS A 368 -19.79 12.46 -0.07
N GLU A 369 -19.74 11.14 -0.23
CA GLU A 369 -19.24 10.20 0.76
C GLU A 369 -17.74 10.37 1.01
N ILE A 370 -16.93 10.56 -0.04
CA ILE A 370 -15.49 10.81 0.14
C ILE A 370 -15.24 12.16 0.79
N HIS A 371 -16.03 13.18 0.42
CA HIS A 371 -15.96 14.50 1.05
C HIS A 371 -16.27 14.38 2.55
N ASP A 372 -17.40 13.76 2.93
CA ASP A 372 -17.78 13.56 4.33
C ASP A 372 -16.76 12.71 5.11
N GLN A 373 -16.24 11.64 4.49
CA GLN A 373 -15.20 10.80 5.06
C GLN A 373 -13.96 11.61 5.42
N LEU A 374 -13.48 12.47 4.52
CA LEU A 374 -12.29 13.29 4.76
C LEU A 374 -12.52 14.34 5.85
N LEU A 375 -13.71 14.94 5.94
CA LEU A 375 -14.08 15.83 7.05
C LEU A 375 -14.05 15.10 8.40
N ARG A 376 -14.45 13.84 8.43
CA ARG A 376 -14.40 13.00 9.64
C ARG A 376 -12.97 12.63 10.00
N VAL A 377 -12.13 12.26 9.03
CA VAL A 377 -10.70 12.02 9.25
C VAL A 377 -10.04 13.27 9.83
N ASP A 378 -10.32 14.46 9.28
CA ASP A 378 -9.78 15.72 9.82
C ASP A 378 -10.14 15.90 11.30
N ARG A 379 -11.41 15.71 11.65
CA ARG A 379 -11.88 15.84 13.05
C ARG A 379 -11.28 14.78 13.96
N ALA A 380 -11.28 13.52 13.53
CA ALA A 380 -10.72 12.40 14.29
C ALA A 380 -9.22 12.60 14.56
N LEU A 381 -8.45 13.02 13.55
CA LEU A 381 -7.04 13.39 13.71
C LEU A 381 -6.87 14.58 14.66
N GLY A 382 -7.77 15.57 14.65
CA GLY A 382 -7.75 16.68 15.59
C GLY A 382 -7.87 16.18 17.05
N VAL A 383 -8.85 15.32 17.34
CA VAL A 383 -9.08 14.70 18.64
C VAL A 383 -7.89 13.82 19.06
N PHE A 384 -7.36 13.02 18.12
CA PHE A 384 -6.17 12.20 18.35
C PHE A 384 -4.96 13.04 18.75
N LEU A 385 -4.66 14.10 18.01
CA LEU A 385 -3.52 14.99 18.29
C LEU A 385 -3.69 15.72 19.63
N ASP A 386 -4.90 16.18 19.95
CA ASP A 386 -5.17 16.79 21.26
C ASP A 386 -4.97 15.79 22.42
N SER A 387 -5.37 14.54 22.22
CA SER A 387 -5.16 13.47 23.20
C SER A 387 -3.69 13.11 23.33
N LEU A 388 -2.96 13.06 22.21
CA LEU A 388 -1.52 12.82 22.19
C LEU A 388 -0.74 13.90 22.97
N TYR A 389 -1.05 15.18 22.73
CA TYR A 389 -0.35 16.30 23.38
C TYR A 389 -0.72 16.46 24.87
N LYS A 390 -1.82 15.85 25.35
CA LYS A 390 -2.12 15.77 26.80
C LYS A 390 -1.20 14.78 27.52
N VAL A 391 -0.70 13.75 26.82
CA VAL A 391 0.08 12.65 27.43
C VAL A 391 1.54 12.63 27.01
N ARG A 392 1.94 13.45 26.03
CA ARG A 392 3.33 13.55 25.54
C ARG A 392 3.70 15.01 25.31
N ASP A 393 4.98 15.31 25.44
CA ASP A 393 5.54 16.64 25.15
C ASP A 393 5.53 16.92 23.64
N GLY A 394 4.64 17.78 23.18
CA GLY A 394 4.45 18.13 21.78
C GLY A 394 5.71 18.72 21.12
N SER A 395 6.61 19.34 21.89
CA SER A 395 7.89 19.88 21.36
C SER A 395 8.85 18.79 20.93
N ARG A 396 8.64 17.55 21.38
CA ARG A 396 9.47 16.38 21.09
C ARG A 396 8.81 15.36 20.16
N ILE A 397 7.72 15.77 19.51
CA ILE A 397 6.98 14.94 18.55
C ILE A 397 7.25 15.45 17.14
N ILE A 398 7.54 14.53 16.23
CA ILE A 398 7.44 14.72 14.79
C ILE A 398 6.18 14.02 14.31
N ILE A 399 5.39 14.69 13.47
CA ILE A 399 4.30 14.07 12.71
C ILE A 399 4.70 14.12 11.24
N ALA A 400 4.60 13.00 10.56
CA ALA A 400 4.72 12.90 9.12
C ALA A 400 3.43 12.30 8.55
N LEU A 401 2.88 12.88 7.49
CA LEU A 401 1.64 12.43 6.86
C LEU A 401 1.83 12.28 5.37
N THR A 402 1.31 11.18 4.82
CA THR A 402 1.21 10.91 3.38
C THR A 402 -0.01 10.03 3.07
N ALA A 403 -0.15 9.64 1.80
CA ALA A 403 -1.00 8.52 1.38
C ALA A 403 -0.12 7.46 0.70
N ASP A 404 -0.65 6.28 0.50
CA ASP A 404 -0.01 5.17 -0.21
C ASP A 404 -0.28 5.18 -1.71
N HIS A 405 -1.34 5.82 -2.15
CA HIS A 405 -1.72 6.11 -3.55
C HIS A 405 -2.90 7.09 -3.60
N GLY A 406 -3.23 7.54 -4.81
CA GLY A 406 -4.49 8.21 -5.14
C GLY A 406 -5.50 7.25 -5.76
N VAL A 407 -6.38 7.76 -6.64
CA VAL A 407 -7.45 6.97 -7.27
C VAL A 407 -7.98 7.65 -8.53
N GLN A 408 -8.38 6.87 -9.54
CA GLN A 408 -9.11 7.34 -10.71
C GLN A 408 -10.60 7.50 -10.41
N ALA A 409 -11.26 8.41 -11.13
CA ALA A 409 -12.72 8.56 -11.06
C ALA A 409 -13.45 7.32 -11.60
N LEU A 410 -14.67 7.10 -11.16
CA LEU A 410 -15.59 6.16 -11.82
C LEU A 410 -15.77 6.57 -13.28
N PRO A 411 -15.50 5.71 -14.27
CA PRO A 411 -15.66 6.06 -15.69
C PRO A 411 -17.05 6.59 -16.01
N GLU A 412 -18.09 6.02 -15.41
CA GLU A 412 -19.48 6.39 -15.63
C GLU A 412 -19.75 7.83 -15.15
N VAL A 413 -19.12 8.25 -14.04
CA VAL A 413 -19.19 9.62 -13.53
C VAL A 413 -18.41 10.57 -14.43
N ALA A 414 -17.19 10.20 -14.83
CA ALA A 414 -16.35 11.00 -15.71
C ALA A 414 -16.99 11.22 -17.09
N ILE A 415 -17.68 10.19 -17.64
CA ILE A 415 -18.42 10.29 -18.91
C ILE A 415 -19.60 11.25 -18.76
N THR A 416 -20.41 11.11 -17.70
CA THR A 416 -21.66 11.84 -17.57
C THR A 416 -21.47 13.28 -17.11
N ARG A 417 -20.50 13.55 -16.22
CA ARG A 417 -20.28 14.88 -15.64
C ARG A 417 -19.19 15.68 -16.34
N GLU A 418 -18.10 14.99 -16.73
CA GLU A 418 -16.91 15.65 -17.29
C GLU A 418 -16.85 15.53 -18.82
N HIS A 419 -17.77 14.77 -19.42
CA HIS A 419 -17.81 14.47 -20.86
C HIS A 419 -16.51 13.85 -21.39
N ARG A 420 -15.80 13.09 -20.57
CA ARG A 420 -14.55 12.41 -20.92
C ARG A 420 -14.85 11.07 -21.57
N ILE A 421 -14.05 10.70 -22.58
CA ILE A 421 -14.10 9.37 -23.19
C ILE A 421 -13.14 8.48 -22.38
N VAL A 422 -13.70 7.79 -21.41
CA VAL A 422 -12.96 6.86 -20.53
C VAL A 422 -13.73 5.56 -20.38
N GLN A 423 -13.02 4.48 -19.99
CA GLN A 423 -13.64 3.16 -19.89
C GLN A 423 -12.91 2.27 -18.88
N ARG A 424 -13.53 1.15 -18.57
CA ARG A 424 -12.91 0.03 -17.88
C ARG A 424 -12.19 -0.85 -18.89
N VAL A 425 -10.98 -1.31 -18.54
CA VAL A 425 -10.14 -2.17 -19.39
C VAL A 425 -9.90 -3.48 -18.66
N ASP A 426 -10.27 -4.59 -19.31
CA ASP A 426 -10.02 -5.94 -18.83
C ASP A 426 -9.34 -6.75 -19.93
N LEU A 427 -8.13 -7.18 -19.67
CA LEU A 427 -7.33 -8.02 -20.57
C LEU A 427 -7.32 -9.49 -20.14
N SER A 428 -8.03 -9.86 -19.09
CA SER A 428 -8.06 -11.25 -18.58
C SER A 428 -8.54 -12.25 -19.63
N GLY A 429 -9.56 -11.86 -20.41
CA GLY A 429 -10.05 -12.65 -21.53
C GLY A 429 -9.00 -12.89 -22.61
N LEU A 430 -8.21 -11.85 -22.96
CA LEU A 430 -7.11 -11.96 -23.91
C LEU A 430 -6.01 -12.89 -23.36
N ALA A 431 -5.61 -12.73 -22.09
CA ALA A 431 -4.62 -13.61 -21.48
C ALA A 431 -5.07 -15.08 -21.48
N LEU A 432 -6.34 -15.33 -21.15
CA LEU A 432 -6.93 -16.67 -21.17
C LEU A 432 -6.94 -17.29 -22.59
N GLU A 433 -7.15 -16.52 -23.66
CA GLU A 433 -7.03 -16.97 -25.06
C GLU A 433 -5.62 -17.48 -25.34
N TYR A 434 -4.59 -16.75 -24.92
CA TYR A 434 -3.18 -17.15 -25.08
C TYR A 434 -2.86 -18.40 -24.26
N GLN A 435 -3.29 -18.47 -22.99
CA GLN A 435 -3.11 -19.66 -22.16
C GLN A 435 -3.73 -20.92 -22.81
N ARG A 436 -4.95 -20.79 -23.35
CA ARG A 436 -5.62 -21.88 -24.06
C ARG A 436 -4.92 -22.32 -25.35
N ALA A 437 -4.38 -21.37 -26.10
CA ALA A 437 -3.60 -21.66 -27.32
C ALA A 437 -2.24 -22.31 -27.01
N LEU A 438 -1.64 -22.01 -25.86
CA LEU A 438 -0.36 -22.53 -25.42
C LEU A 438 -0.46 -23.92 -24.77
N ALA A 439 -1.57 -24.25 -24.11
CA ALA A 439 -1.75 -25.51 -23.41
C ALA A 439 -1.54 -26.76 -24.30
N PRO A 440 -2.08 -26.89 -25.54
CA PRO A 440 -1.82 -28.03 -26.42
C PRO A 440 -0.36 -28.13 -26.86
N ARG A 441 0.41 -27.04 -26.75
CA ARG A 441 1.83 -26.97 -27.06
C ARG A 441 2.73 -27.36 -25.86
N GLY A 442 2.13 -27.72 -24.72
CA GLY A 442 2.83 -28.15 -23.51
C GLY A 442 3.28 -27.02 -22.58
N VAL A 443 2.84 -25.79 -22.79
CA VAL A 443 3.12 -24.66 -21.88
C VAL A 443 2.04 -24.63 -20.79
N PRO A 444 2.40 -24.75 -19.49
CA PRO A 444 1.43 -24.65 -18.40
C PRO A 444 0.77 -23.26 -18.35
N ALA A 445 -0.52 -23.17 -17.98
CA ALA A 445 -1.21 -21.90 -17.88
C ALA A 445 -0.50 -20.88 -16.95
N ALA A 446 0.05 -21.36 -15.82
CA ALA A 446 0.79 -20.51 -14.88
C ALA A 446 2.12 -19.95 -15.47
N ALA A 447 2.61 -20.48 -16.60
CA ALA A 447 3.80 -19.95 -17.26
C ALA A 447 3.54 -18.70 -18.10
N PHE A 448 2.25 -18.33 -18.30
CA PHE A 448 1.80 -17.11 -18.95
C PHE A 448 0.81 -16.43 -18.02
N ASP A 449 1.28 -15.56 -17.16
CA ASP A 449 0.50 -14.92 -16.09
C ASP A 449 0.40 -13.41 -16.31
N LEU A 450 -0.80 -12.94 -16.63
CA LEU A 450 -1.13 -11.52 -16.66
C LEU A 450 -1.77 -11.13 -15.32
N ASN A 451 -1.02 -10.43 -14.50
CA ASN A 451 -1.49 -9.87 -13.25
C ASN A 451 -1.75 -8.37 -13.45
N GLU A 452 -3.02 -8.03 -13.70
CA GLU A 452 -3.47 -6.69 -14.08
C GLU A 452 -2.67 -6.08 -15.24
N SER A 453 -1.68 -5.27 -14.91
CA SER A 453 -0.86 -4.51 -15.86
C SER A 453 0.51 -5.13 -16.16
N ILE A 454 0.86 -6.26 -15.55
CA ILE A 454 2.17 -6.90 -15.67
C ILE A 454 2.02 -8.30 -16.25
N LEU A 455 2.65 -8.55 -17.40
CA LEU A 455 2.77 -9.90 -17.97
C LEU A 455 4.05 -10.56 -17.46
N MET A 456 3.89 -11.66 -16.73
CA MET A 456 4.96 -12.51 -16.24
C MET A 456 5.05 -13.80 -17.06
N ILE A 457 6.28 -14.22 -17.42
CA ILE A 457 6.53 -15.39 -18.25
C ILE A 457 7.56 -16.30 -17.60
N ASP A 458 7.19 -17.57 -17.42
CA ASP A 458 8.14 -18.62 -17.08
C ASP A 458 8.87 -19.11 -18.34
N ARG A 459 9.97 -18.43 -18.71
CA ARG A 459 10.76 -18.74 -19.89
C ARG A 459 11.32 -20.18 -19.91
N PRO A 460 11.77 -20.76 -18.77
CA PRO A 460 12.10 -22.19 -18.69
C PRO A 460 10.97 -23.12 -19.14
N ALA A 461 9.74 -22.87 -18.73
CA ALA A 461 8.58 -23.69 -19.15
C ALA A 461 8.30 -23.57 -20.66
N PHE A 462 8.46 -22.38 -21.24
CA PHE A 462 8.36 -22.15 -22.68
C PHE A 462 9.47 -22.90 -23.45
N ALA A 463 10.70 -22.85 -22.96
CA ALA A 463 11.83 -23.56 -23.57
C ALA A 463 11.63 -25.09 -23.52
N ALA A 464 11.15 -25.63 -22.39
CA ALA A 464 10.84 -27.06 -22.24
C ALA A 464 9.75 -27.52 -23.22
N ALA A 465 8.80 -26.66 -23.53
CA ALA A 465 7.73 -26.89 -24.50
C ALA A 465 8.15 -26.63 -25.97
N HIS A 466 9.40 -26.23 -26.22
CA HIS A 466 9.90 -25.80 -27.54
C HIS A 466 9.06 -24.67 -28.16
N VAL A 467 8.58 -23.76 -27.33
CA VAL A 467 7.81 -22.58 -27.76
C VAL A 467 8.69 -21.34 -27.64
N ASP A 468 8.79 -20.57 -28.71
CA ASP A 468 9.48 -19.29 -28.70
C ASP A 468 8.66 -18.26 -27.90
N ALA A 469 9.16 -17.93 -26.69
CA ALA A 469 8.51 -16.97 -25.79
C ALA A 469 8.44 -15.56 -26.41
N ASP A 470 9.50 -15.09 -27.08
CA ASP A 470 9.53 -13.74 -27.63
C ASP A 470 8.49 -13.54 -28.75
N SER A 471 8.24 -14.54 -29.58
CA SER A 471 7.16 -14.50 -30.57
C SER A 471 5.78 -14.38 -29.92
N VAL A 472 5.53 -15.16 -28.85
CA VAL A 472 4.25 -15.14 -28.12
C VAL A 472 4.06 -13.80 -27.39
N ILE A 473 5.08 -13.31 -26.71
CA ILE A 473 5.05 -12.04 -25.99
C ILE A 473 4.81 -10.88 -26.97
N THR A 474 5.49 -10.89 -28.15
CA THR A 474 5.30 -9.87 -29.19
C THR A 474 3.86 -9.88 -29.71
N ALA A 475 3.32 -11.06 -30.02
CA ALA A 475 1.95 -11.18 -30.48
C ALA A 475 0.93 -10.69 -29.42
N PHE A 476 1.15 -11.02 -28.16
CA PHE A 476 0.32 -10.53 -27.05
C PHE A 476 0.43 -9.01 -26.90
N ALA A 477 1.63 -8.45 -26.97
CA ALA A 477 1.85 -7.00 -26.86
C ALA A 477 1.06 -6.23 -27.93
N GLU A 478 1.10 -6.69 -29.20
CA GLU A 478 0.32 -6.07 -30.29
C GLU A 478 -1.19 -6.23 -30.08
N ALA A 479 -1.65 -7.41 -29.64
CA ALA A 479 -3.07 -7.65 -29.35
C ALA A 479 -3.57 -6.80 -28.16
N ALA A 480 -2.78 -6.64 -27.11
CA ALA A 480 -3.10 -5.81 -25.95
C ALA A 480 -3.13 -4.32 -26.35
N LYS A 481 -2.12 -3.85 -27.10
CA LYS A 481 -2.04 -2.46 -27.58
C LYS A 481 -3.22 -2.06 -28.48
N ALA A 482 -3.78 -3.02 -29.20
CA ALA A 482 -4.96 -2.81 -30.06
C ALA A 482 -6.28 -2.68 -29.25
N ARG A 483 -6.27 -2.97 -27.94
CA ARG A 483 -7.48 -2.88 -27.11
C ARG A 483 -7.79 -1.42 -26.76
N PRO A 484 -9.06 -1.00 -26.92
CA PRO A 484 -9.47 0.33 -26.52
C PRO A 484 -9.12 0.62 -25.06
N GLY A 485 -8.60 1.81 -24.78
CA GLY A 485 -8.19 2.23 -23.45
C GLY A 485 -6.76 1.89 -23.05
N VAL A 486 -6.08 1.00 -23.76
CA VAL A 486 -4.63 0.78 -23.61
C VAL A 486 -3.88 1.90 -24.31
N GLN A 487 -2.99 2.58 -23.58
CA GLN A 487 -2.14 3.64 -24.11
C GLN A 487 -0.86 3.10 -24.71
N ARG A 488 -0.16 2.25 -23.96
CA ARG A 488 1.12 1.68 -24.36
C ARG A 488 1.40 0.33 -23.71
N VAL A 489 2.23 -0.45 -24.36
CA VAL A 489 2.75 -1.72 -23.86
C VAL A 489 4.26 -1.66 -24.00
N ASP A 490 4.97 -1.72 -22.86
CA ASP A 490 6.42 -1.58 -22.81
C ASP A 490 7.08 -2.90 -22.45
N TRP A 491 8.20 -3.19 -23.10
CA TRP A 491 9.06 -4.30 -22.71
C TRP A 491 9.86 -3.93 -21.46
N VAL A 492 9.77 -4.73 -20.41
CA VAL A 492 10.52 -4.49 -19.16
C VAL A 492 12.02 -4.38 -19.41
N ARG A 493 12.57 -5.26 -20.27
CA ARG A 493 13.99 -5.25 -20.66
C ARG A 493 14.45 -3.98 -21.37
N LYS A 494 13.53 -3.14 -21.90
CA LYS A 494 13.84 -1.88 -22.57
C LYS A 494 13.70 -0.66 -21.65
N LEU A 495 13.04 -0.77 -20.50
CA LEU A 495 12.80 0.36 -19.61
C LEU A 495 14.08 1.09 -19.19
N ALA A 496 15.18 0.36 -19.01
CA ALA A 496 16.47 0.97 -18.66
C ALA A 496 17.07 1.86 -19.76
N SER A 497 16.61 1.72 -21.02
CA SER A 497 17.06 2.53 -22.17
C SER A 497 16.06 3.63 -22.55
N GLU A 498 14.91 3.71 -21.88
CA GLU A 498 13.91 4.74 -22.13
C GLU A 498 14.33 6.09 -21.50
N ASP A 499 13.74 7.18 -22.01
CA ASP A 499 13.95 8.52 -21.44
C ASP A 499 13.19 8.69 -20.12
N THR A 500 13.74 8.15 -19.05
CA THR A 500 13.13 8.24 -17.71
C THR A 500 13.13 9.65 -17.11
N VAL A 501 13.75 10.62 -17.74
CA VAL A 501 13.73 12.03 -17.31
C VAL A 501 12.44 12.71 -17.77
N ASN A 502 12.11 12.57 -19.06
CA ASN A 502 10.97 13.25 -19.66
C ASN A 502 9.72 12.35 -19.75
N ASP A 503 9.88 11.02 -19.77
CA ASP A 503 8.78 10.06 -19.74
C ASP A 503 8.52 9.56 -18.32
N ALA A 504 7.56 10.18 -17.63
CA ALA A 504 7.16 9.80 -16.27
C ALA A 504 6.60 8.38 -16.19
N THR A 505 5.92 7.90 -17.23
CA THR A 505 5.38 6.54 -17.28
C THR A 505 6.51 5.50 -17.32
N ALA A 506 7.48 5.68 -18.23
CA ALA A 506 8.65 4.80 -18.30
C ALA A 506 9.46 4.82 -17.00
N ARG A 507 9.67 6.00 -16.40
CA ARG A 507 10.35 6.15 -15.12
C ARG A 507 9.63 5.39 -14.00
N ARG A 508 8.32 5.55 -13.88
CA ARG A 508 7.53 4.90 -12.85
C ARG A 508 7.57 3.38 -12.99
N TRP A 509 7.53 2.86 -14.21
CA TRP A 509 7.71 1.43 -14.46
C TRP A 509 9.13 0.94 -14.12
N ALA A 510 10.16 1.70 -14.47
CA ALA A 510 11.54 1.38 -14.10
C ALA A 510 11.76 1.37 -12.57
N HIS A 511 10.97 2.13 -11.80
CA HIS A 511 10.98 2.13 -10.35
C HIS A 511 10.12 0.99 -9.74
N ALA A 512 9.18 0.41 -10.48
CA ALA A 512 8.26 -0.59 -9.99
C ALA A 512 8.81 -2.02 -10.06
N ILE A 513 9.55 -2.39 -11.12
CA ILE A 513 9.86 -3.78 -11.43
C ILE A 513 11.25 -4.19 -10.91
N PRO A 514 11.35 -5.15 -9.97
CA PRO A 514 12.61 -5.76 -9.57
C PRO A 514 13.29 -6.52 -10.73
N ALA A 515 14.61 -6.47 -10.78
CA ALA A 515 15.39 -7.11 -11.84
C ALA A 515 15.25 -8.65 -11.90
N ASP A 516 14.87 -9.27 -10.78
CA ASP A 516 14.67 -10.72 -10.65
C ASP A 516 13.20 -11.16 -10.80
N MET A 517 12.29 -10.22 -11.09
CA MET A 517 10.90 -10.53 -11.38
C MET A 517 10.78 -11.04 -12.83
N PRO A 518 10.03 -12.13 -13.09
CA PRO A 518 9.88 -12.66 -14.46
C PRO A 518 8.90 -11.84 -15.32
N ALA A 519 8.87 -10.52 -15.11
CA ALA A 519 8.04 -9.58 -15.84
C ALA A 519 8.65 -9.27 -17.22
N GLU A 520 7.85 -9.43 -18.27
CA GLU A 520 8.26 -9.20 -19.65
C GLU A 520 7.66 -7.94 -20.27
N LEU A 521 6.36 -7.70 -19.97
CA LEU A 521 5.66 -6.52 -20.43
C LEU A 521 4.99 -5.81 -19.26
N VAL A 522 4.90 -4.49 -19.41
CA VAL A 522 4.07 -3.63 -18.56
C VAL A 522 3.11 -2.83 -19.44
N ILE A 523 1.88 -2.67 -18.96
CA ILE A 523 0.78 -2.10 -19.74
C ILE A 523 0.27 -0.87 -19.03
N SER A 524 0.19 0.25 -19.75
CA SER A 524 -0.37 1.50 -19.22
C SER A 524 -1.65 1.86 -19.94
N LEU A 525 -2.63 2.34 -19.19
CA LEU A 525 -3.89 2.82 -19.73
C LEU A 525 -3.84 4.30 -20.09
N VAL A 526 -4.68 4.71 -21.01
CA VAL A 526 -4.96 6.13 -21.23
C VAL A 526 -5.45 6.76 -19.94
N PRO A 527 -4.95 7.93 -19.52
CA PRO A 527 -5.32 8.57 -18.27
C PRO A 527 -6.84 8.72 -18.10
N GLY A 528 -7.35 8.28 -16.96
CA GLY A 528 -8.77 8.23 -16.63
C GLY A 528 -9.44 6.89 -16.93
N ASN A 529 -8.82 6.02 -17.71
CA ASN A 529 -9.26 4.62 -17.81
C ASN A 529 -8.78 3.85 -16.59
N ILE A 530 -9.53 2.83 -16.19
CA ILE A 530 -9.21 2.00 -15.01
C ILE A 530 -9.20 0.53 -15.38
N TRP A 531 -8.42 -0.25 -14.62
CA TRP A 531 -8.43 -1.71 -14.72
C TRP A 531 -9.71 -2.30 -14.14
N GLY A 532 -10.11 -3.48 -14.65
CA GLY A 532 -11.19 -4.28 -14.12
C GLY A 532 -12.51 -4.16 -14.89
N SER A 533 -13.49 -4.94 -14.45
CA SER A 533 -14.83 -5.01 -15.02
C SER A 533 -15.94 -4.75 -14.00
N ASP A 534 -15.60 -4.58 -12.72
CA ASP A 534 -16.54 -4.27 -11.64
C ASP A 534 -16.87 -2.77 -11.61
N VAL A 535 -17.91 -2.41 -10.86
CA VAL A 535 -18.44 -1.04 -10.77
C VAL A 535 -17.76 -0.21 -9.67
N SER A 536 -16.49 -0.46 -9.39
CA SER A 536 -15.69 0.29 -8.40
C SER A 536 -14.80 1.33 -9.06
N ALA A 537 -14.39 2.36 -8.32
CA ALA A 537 -13.26 3.18 -8.70
C ALA A 537 -11.96 2.42 -8.40
N HIS A 538 -10.95 2.59 -9.23
CA HIS A 538 -9.69 1.85 -9.13
C HIS A 538 -8.47 2.76 -9.22
N HIS A 539 -7.34 2.20 -8.84
CA HIS A 539 -6.00 2.77 -8.89
C HIS A 539 -5.02 1.65 -9.31
N GLY A 540 -3.72 1.88 -9.30
CA GLY A 540 -2.70 0.86 -9.61
C GLY A 540 -1.94 1.13 -10.89
N GLY A 541 -2.16 2.27 -11.52
CA GLY A 541 -1.50 2.69 -12.75
C GLY A 541 -0.41 3.74 -12.56
N PRO A 542 0.38 4.04 -13.61
CA PRO A 542 1.40 5.09 -13.57
C PRO A 542 0.84 6.50 -13.75
N SER A 543 -0.45 6.71 -13.62
CA SER A 543 -1.12 8.01 -13.81
C SER A 543 -0.85 8.96 -12.64
N ASP A 544 -0.84 10.27 -12.90
CA ASP A 544 -0.72 11.27 -11.83
C ASP A 544 -1.88 11.23 -10.85
N LEU A 545 -3.09 10.86 -11.28
CA LEU A 545 -4.24 10.73 -10.38
C LEU A 545 -4.04 9.61 -9.33
N ASP A 546 -3.31 8.57 -9.70
CA ASP A 546 -2.97 7.47 -8.79
C ASP A 546 -1.72 7.78 -7.95
N ALA A 547 -0.81 8.60 -8.48
CA ALA A 547 0.52 8.81 -7.90
C ALA A 547 0.64 10.09 -7.05
N HIS A 548 -0.16 11.15 -7.31
CA HIS A 548 -0.07 12.44 -6.64
C HIS A 548 -0.75 12.41 -5.27
N VAL A 549 0.06 12.45 -4.21
CA VAL A 549 -0.36 12.28 -2.82
C VAL A 549 0.19 13.41 -1.94
N PRO A 550 -0.41 13.69 -0.77
CA PRO A 550 0.14 14.68 0.15
C PRO A 550 1.44 14.18 0.79
N VAL A 551 2.40 15.07 1.02
CA VAL A 551 3.55 14.85 1.92
C VAL A 551 3.64 16.04 2.86
N ILE A 552 3.52 15.78 4.16
CA ILE A 552 3.54 16.80 5.20
C ILE A 552 4.49 16.38 6.33
N PHE A 553 5.33 17.29 6.78
CA PHE A 553 6.11 17.13 8.02
C PHE A 553 5.73 18.24 8.99
N TYR A 554 5.52 17.88 10.25
CA TYR A 554 5.15 18.80 11.32
C TYR A 554 6.00 18.53 12.57
N GLY A 555 6.46 19.58 13.21
CA GLY A 555 7.28 19.51 14.42
C GLY A 555 8.43 20.53 14.40
N ALA A 556 9.14 20.65 15.53
CA ALA A 556 10.14 21.68 15.74
C ALA A 556 11.30 21.69 14.74
N SER A 557 11.59 20.54 14.12
CA SER A 557 12.68 20.36 13.16
C SER A 557 12.34 20.88 11.75
N PHE A 558 11.09 21.22 11.48
CA PHE A 558 10.62 21.60 10.14
C PHE A 558 10.18 23.06 10.09
N LYS A 559 10.42 23.71 8.95
CA LYS A 559 9.92 25.06 8.64
C LYS A 559 8.52 24.92 8.07
N ALA A 560 7.52 25.48 8.76
CA ALA A 560 6.16 25.57 8.21
C ALA A 560 6.16 26.35 6.90
N GLY A 561 5.40 25.88 5.92
CA GLY A 561 5.26 26.49 4.61
C GLY A 561 4.80 25.50 3.55
N ARG A 562 4.53 26.04 2.36
CA ARG A 562 4.20 25.24 1.17
C ARG A 562 5.43 25.17 0.27
N TYR A 563 5.75 23.98 -0.19
CA TYR A 563 6.91 23.66 -1.03
C TYR A 563 6.40 23.07 -2.34
N ASP A 564 6.68 23.72 -3.45
CA ASP A 564 6.22 23.38 -4.80
C ASP A 564 7.23 22.54 -5.61
N GLY A 565 8.46 22.41 -5.10
CA GLY A 565 9.44 21.50 -5.68
C GLY A 565 8.97 20.05 -5.65
N VAL A 566 9.36 19.28 -6.68
CA VAL A 566 9.02 17.86 -6.75
C VAL A 566 9.56 17.13 -5.54
N ALA A 567 8.69 16.39 -4.86
CA ALA A 567 9.02 15.48 -3.77
C ALA A 567 8.47 14.08 -4.10
N ARG A 568 9.03 13.06 -3.48
CA ARG A 568 8.58 11.68 -3.63
C ARG A 568 8.32 11.08 -2.25
N VAL A 569 7.39 10.16 -2.15
CA VAL A 569 7.11 9.50 -0.86
C VAL A 569 8.37 8.81 -0.32
N VAL A 570 9.20 8.24 -1.19
CA VAL A 570 10.49 7.65 -0.79
C VAL A 570 11.47 8.68 -0.17
N ASP A 571 11.26 9.98 -0.34
CA ASP A 571 12.08 11.03 0.27
C ASP A 571 11.77 11.22 1.77
N MET A 572 10.64 10.67 2.26
CA MET A 572 10.21 10.86 3.66
C MET A 572 11.13 10.15 4.64
N ALA A 573 11.49 8.91 4.39
CA ALA A 573 12.36 8.14 5.29
C ALA A 573 13.77 8.76 5.45
N PRO A 574 14.52 9.10 4.37
CA PRO A 574 15.81 9.76 4.52
C PRO A 574 15.70 11.16 5.12
N THR A 575 14.60 11.91 4.91
CA THR A 575 14.35 13.20 5.55
C THR A 575 14.17 13.05 7.06
N LEU A 576 13.37 12.08 7.51
CA LEU A 576 13.21 11.74 8.92
C LEU A 576 14.54 11.24 9.51
N ALA A 577 15.26 10.39 8.80
CA ALA A 577 16.58 9.88 9.23
C ALA A 577 17.57 11.02 9.48
N ALA A 578 17.66 12.00 8.59
CA ALA A 578 18.51 13.19 8.73
C ALA A 578 18.15 13.99 9.98
N VAL A 579 16.86 14.28 10.21
CA VAL A 579 16.38 14.99 11.40
C VAL A 579 16.68 14.23 12.69
N LEU A 580 16.54 12.91 12.67
CA LEU A 580 16.74 12.04 13.83
C LEU A 580 18.22 11.68 14.02
N GLY A 581 19.08 12.00 13.06
CA GLY A 581 20.51 11.69 13.09
C GLY A 581 20.79 10.20 13.04
N VAL A 582 20.00 9.44 12.27
CA VAL A 582 20.25 8.02 11.97
C VAL A 582 20.63 7.86 10.51
N THR A 583 21.33 6.78 10.20
CA THR A 583 21.77 6.48 8.83
C THR A 583 21.00 5.26 8.32
N PRO A 584 20.49 5.29 7.08
CA PRO A 584 19.95 4.10 6.44
C PRO A 584 20.94 2.93 6.45
N GLY A 585 20.43 1.70 6.67
CA GLY A 585 21.25 0.48 6.70
C GLY A 585 21.79 0.08 5.33
N GLU A 586 21.16 0.57 4.26
CA GLU A 586 21.52 0.36 2.86
C GLU A 586 21.21 1.62 2.03
N PRO A 587 21.65 1.69 0.76
CA PRO A 587 21.26 2.77 -0.14
C PRO A 587 19.74 2.88 -0.30
N VAL A 588 19.23 4.10 -0.21
CA VAL A 588 17.82 4.42 -0.43
C VAL A 588 17.63 5.13 -1.78
N ASP A 589 16.44 5.03 -2.37
CA ASP A 589 16.10 5.72 -3.61
C ASP A 589 15.70 7.19 -3.37
N GLY A 590 15.25 7.51 -2.16
CA GLY A 590 14.83 8.84 -1.77
C GLY A 590 15.99 9.77 -1.40
N VAL A 591 15.71 11.07 -1.40
CA VAL A 591 16.65 12.13 -1.02
C VAL A 591 16.12 12.93 0.20
N VAL A 592 17.01 13.63 0.89
CA VAL A 592 16.61 14.49 2.00
C VAL A 592 15.97 15.78 1.46
N LEU A 593 14.77 16.09 1.91
CA LEU A 593 14.03 17.31 1.54
C LEU A 593 14.54 18.51 2.38
N THR A 594 15.76 18.94 2.11
CA THR A 594 16.50 19.91 2.91
C THR A 594 15.84 21.29 2.99
N ALA A 595 15.06 21.69 1.96
CA ALA A 595 14.37 22.97 1.92
C ALA A 595 13.43 23.18 3.13
N ALA A 596 12.83 22.10 3.63
CA ALA A 596 11.89 22.12 4.75
C ALA A 596 12.58 21.99 6.14
N LEU A 597 13.88 21.73 6.22
CA LEU A 597 14.59 21.55 7.49
C LEU A 597 14.99 22.90 8.12
N ARG A 598 14.99 22.96 9.45
CA ARG A 598 15.47 24.11 10.24
C ARG A 598 16.95 24.03 10.51
#